data_007b0bafe797c10e4fd82dca1142ead2
#
_entry.id   007b0bafe797c10e4fd82dca1142ead2
#
_cell.length_a   1.000
_cell.length_b   1.000
_cell.length_c   1.000
_cell.angle_alpha   90.00
_cell.angle_beta   90.00
_cell.angle_gamma   90.00
#
_symmetry.space_group_name_H-M   'P 1'
#
loop_
_entity.id
_entity.type
_entity.pdbx_description
1 polymer ?
#
loop_
_entity_poly.entity_id
_entity_poly.type
_entity_poly.pdbx_seq_one_letter_code
_entity_poly.pdbx_strand_id
1 'polypeptide(L)'
;MVGTKNKGTRLERELFRMFWELGDWAGIRTAGSGSTTVPAPDLLVGNKNRKLAIECKSGKDKRYLTKKEVDELIFFAEKFGAEAWIA
;
A
#
# COMPACT_ATOMS: atom_id res chain seq x y z
N MET A 1 16.33 -10.98 12.60
CA MET A 1 16.30 -10.54 12.33
C MET A 1 15.46 -9.94 11.59
N VAL A 2 15.25 -9.78 11.11
CA VAL A 2 14.64 -8.90 10.32
C VAL A 2 13.95 -9.49 9.17
N GLY A 3 13.93 -10.76 9.04
CA GLY A 3 13.41 -11.41 7.84
C GLY A 3 11.98 -11.10 7.53
N THR A 4 11.07 -11.34 8.47
CA THR A 4 9.66 -11.17 8.17
C THR A 4 9.26 -9.73 8.04
N LYS A 5 9.87 -8.86 8.82
CA LYS A 5 9.59 -7.47 8.68
C LYS A 5 10.03 -6.97 7.33
N ASN A 6 11.15 -7.47 6.85
CA ASN A 6 11.72 -6.99 5.61
C ASN A 6 10.97 -7.43 4.38
N LYS A 7 10.20 -8.49 4.47
CA LYS A 7 9.46 -8.96 3.29
C LYS A 7 8.46 -7.93 2.80
N GLY A 8 7.61 -7.45 3.69
CA GLY A 8 6.64 -6.45 3.32
C GLY A 8 7.30 -5.15 2.88
N THR A 9 8.34 -4.77 3.60
CA THR A 9 9.06 -3.54 3.29
C THR A 9 9.74 -3.61 1.93
N ARG A 10 10.26 -4.79 1.60
CA ARG A 10 10.91 -4.96 0.30
C ARG A 10 9.91 -4.79 -0.84
N LEU A 11 8.74 -5.43 -0.73
CA LEU A 11 7.71 -5.29 -1.75
C LEU A 11 7.28 -3.85 -1.90
N GLU A 12 7.09 -3.15 -0.77
CA GLU A 12 6.73 -1.74 -0.80
C GLU A 12 7.77 -0.93 -1.55
N ARG A 13 9.04 -1.16 -1.26
CA ARG A 13 10.10 -0.39 -1.90
C ARG A 13 10.19 -0.69 -3.39
N GLU A 14 9.99 -1.96 -3.76
CA GLU A 14 10.05 -2.33 -5.16
C GLU A 14 8.93 -1.68 -5.96
N LEU A 15 7.72 -1.71 -5.41
CA LEU A 15 6.59 -1.09 -6.07
C LEU A 15 6.75 0.43 -6.13
N PHE A 16 7.21 1.01 -5.04
CA PHE A 16 7.44 2.44 -4.96
C PHE A 16 8.38 2.88 -6.08
N ARG A 17 9.50 2.16 -6.22
CA ARG A 17 10.47 2.48 -7.25
C ARG A 17 9.91 2.28 -8.64
N MET A 18 9.17 1.19 -8.83
CA MET A 18 8.58 0.88 -10.11
C MET A 18 7.66 2.00 -10.60
N PHE A 19 6.80 2.48 -9.71
CA PHE A 19 5.88 3.54 -10.09
C PHE A 19 6.64 4.82 -10.47
N TRP A 20 7.64 5.18 -9.70
CA TRP A 20 8.43 6.37 -10.05
C TRP A 20 9.15 6.21 -11.38
N GLU A 21 9.57 4.99 -11.69
CA GLU A 21 10.28 4.73 -12.95
C GLU A 21 9.37 4.77 -14.17
N LEU A 22 8.07 4.70 -13.97
CA LEU A 22 7.14 4.80 -15.09
C LEU A 22 7.07 6.20 -15.68
N GLY A 23 7.57 7.18 -14.99
CA GLY A 23 7.73 8.51 -15.54
C GLY A 23 6.58 9.45 -15.22
N ASP A 24 5.35 8.99 -15.31
CA ASP A 24 4.19 9.86 -15.05
C ASP A 24 3.49 9.53 -13.74
N TRP A 25 4.06 8.64 -12.93
CA TRP A 25 3.51 8.30 -11.63
C TRP A 25 4.38 8.87 -10.52
N ALA A 26 3.74 9.26 -9.45
CA ALA A 26 4.42 9.67 -8.23
C ALA A 26 3.78 8.93 -7.06
N GLY A 27 4.48 8.86 -5.95
CA GLY A 27 3.90 8.16 -4.83
C GLY A 27 4.67 8.36 -3.55
N ILE A 28 4.05 7.89 -2.48
CA ILE A 28 4.67 7.92 -1.17
C ILE A 28 4.48 6.56 -0.50
N ARG A 29 5.39 6.24 0.39
CA ARG A 29 5.24 5.11 1.29
C ARG A 29 4.82 5.66 2.64
N THR A 30 3.84 5.01 3.24
CA THR A 30 3.32 5.48 4.53
C THR A 30 4.16 4.91 5.65
N ALA A 31 4.88 5.77 6.34
CA ALA A 31 5.70 5.33 7.46
C ALA A 31 4.83 5.05 8.67
N GLY A 32 5.06 3.90 9.31
CA GLY A 32 4.36 3.57 10.53
C GLY A 32 2.87 3.40 10.38
N SER A 33 2.42 2.93 9.23
CA SER A 33 0.99 2.80 8.98
C SER A 33 0.30 1.91 10.01
N GLY A 34 1.00 0.93 10.53
CA GLY A 34 0.41 0.04 11.52
C GLY A 34 0.32 0.63 12.92
N SER A 35 0.93 1.78 13.15
CA SER A 35 0.95 2.38 14.48
C SER A 35 0.03 3.57 14.63
N THR A 36 -0.72 3.91 13.59
CA THR A 36 -1.66 5.03 13.70
C THR A 36 -3.05 4.53 14.01
N THR A 37 -3.89 5.43 14.50
CA THR A 37 -5.26 5.09 14.79
C THR A 37 -6.18 5.31 13.60
N VAL A 38 -5.67 5.91 12.54
CA VAL A 38 -6.47 6.12 11.35
C VAL A 38 -5.98 5.20 10.24
N PRO A 39 -6.90 4.72 9.40
CA PRO A 39 -6.50 3.83 8.30
C PRO A 39 -5.56 4.54 7.34
N ALA A 40 -4.55 3.81 6.89
CA ALA A 40 -3.64 4.32 5.87
C ALA A 40 -3.09 3.15 5.08
N PRO A 41 -2.99 3.28 3.75
CA PRO A 41 -2.41 2.21 2.95
C PRO A 41 -0.89 2.21 3.09
N ASP A 42 -0.25 1.14 2.67
CA ASP A 42 1.21 1.08 2.69
C ASP A 42 1.81 2.00 1.64
N LEU A 43 1.15 2.11 0.49
CA LEU A 43 1.58 2.98 -0.60
C LEU A 43 0.41 3.79 -1.10
N LEU A 44 0.69 5.03 -1.48
CA LEU A 44 -0.28 5.86 -2.14
C LEU A 44 0.41 6.42 -3.39
N VAL A 45 -0.05 6.02 -4.55
CA VAL A 45 0.57 6.42 -5.80
C VAL A 45 -0.48 6.96 -6.76
N GLY A 46 -0.05 7.79 -7.68
CA GLY A 46 -1.00 8.33 -8.63
C GLY A 46 -0.34 9.03 -9.79
N ASN A 47 -1.14 9.27 -10.81
CA ASN A 47 -0.76 10.12 -11.92
C ASN A 47 -1.90 11.10 -12.16
N LYS A 48 -1.94 11.73 -13.32
CA LYS A 48 -3.00 12.73 -13.58
C LYS A 48 -4.38 12.10 -13.60
N ASN A 49 -4.47 10.83 -13.95
CA ASN A 49 -5.75 10.20 -14.19
C ASN A 49 -6.19 9.20 -13.13
N ARG A 50 -5.25 8.63 -12.39
CA ARG A 50 -5.55 7.55 -11.46
C ARG A 50 -4.82 7.74 -10.14
N LYS A 51 -5.44 7.27 -9.06
CA LYS A 51 -4.82 7.23 -7.73
C LYS A 51 -5.06 5.85 -7.17
N LEU A 52 -4.01 5.24 -6.66
CA LEU A 52 -4.09 3.89 -6.11
C LEU A 52 -3.64 3.90 -4.66
N ALA A 53 -4.47 3.32 -3.79
CA ALA A 53 -4.11 3.06 -2.41
C ALA A 53 -3.80 1.57 -2.33
N ILE A 54 -2.57 1.23 -2.00
CA ILE A 54 -2.08 -0.13 -2.12
C ILE A 54 -1.66 -0.68 -0.77
N GLU A 55 -2.22 -1.82 -0.42
CA GLU A 55 -1.81 -2.57 0.75
C GLU A 55 -0.90 -3.70 0.28
N CYS A 56 0.28 -3.82 0.87
CA CYS A 56 1.28 -4.80 0.43
C CYS A 56 1.30 -5.99 1.38
N LYS A 57 1.08 -7.17 0.82
CA LYS A 57 1.18 -8.43 1.55
C LYS A 57 2.06 -9.35 0.72
N SER A 58 3.11 -9.87 1.28
CA SER A 58 4.04 -10.72 0.54
C SER A 58 3.92 -12.17 0.94
N GLY A 59 4.22 -13.05 -0.01
CA GLY A 59 4.26 -14.47 0.23
C GLY A 59 2.93 -15.02 0.70
N LYS A 60 2.98 -15.87 1.71
CA LYS A 60 1.78 -16.50 2.25
C LYS A 60 0.87 -15.52 2.93
N ASP A 61 1.35 -14.37 3.30
CA ASP A 61 0.56 -13.41 4.06
C ASP A 61 -0.66 -12.94 3.29
N LYS A 62 -0.63 -13.03 1.98
CA LYS A 62 -1.79 -12.64 1.18
C LYS A 62 -3.04 -13.42 1.53
N ARG A 63 -2.87 -14.65 1.95
CA ARG A 63 -4.01 -15.51 2.28
C ARG A 63 -4.63 -15.17 3.63
N TYR A 64 -3.94 -14.37 4.40
CA TYR A 64 -4.41 -14.03 5.75
C TYR A 64 -4.80 -12.57 5.89
N LEU A 65 -5.15 -11.96 4.78
CA LEU A 65 -5.64 -10.59 4.80
C LEU A 65 -6.98 -10.59 5.53
N THR A 66 -7.07 -9.83 6.59
CA THR A 66 -8.28 -9.83 7.40
C THR A 66 -9.33 -8.92 6.81
N LYS A 67 -10.58 -9.18 7.18
CA LYS A 67 -11.69 -8.33 6.77
C LYS A 67 -11.46 -6.89 7.23
N LYS A 68 -10.92 -6.72 8.42
CA LYS A 68 -10.65 -5.39 8.94
C LYS A 68 -9.65 -4.65 8.06
N GLU A 69 -8.59 -5.34 7.63
CA GLU A 69 -7.60 -4.72 6.76
C GLU A 69 -8.20 -4.30 5.43
N VAL A 70 -9.04 -5.16 4.85
CA VAL A 70 -9.70 -4.85 3.59
C VAL A 70 -10.64 -3.66 3.76
N ASP A 71 -11.45 -3.70 4.83
CA ASP A 71 -12.40 -2.63 5.07
C ASP A 71 -11.72 -1.28 5.27
N GLU A 72 -10.59 -1.28 5.98
CA GLU A 72 -9.85 -0.04 6.20
C GLU A 72 -9.24 0.49 4.92
N LEU A 73 -8.75 -0.40 4.07
CA LEU A 73 -8.20 0.01 2.79
C LEU A 73 -9.29 0.64 1.92
N ILE A 74 -10.44 0.00 1.84
CA ILE A 74 -11.55 0.52 1.05
C ILE A 74 -12.03 1.86 1.62
N PHE A 75 -12.13 1.95 2.93
CA PHE A 75 -12.56 3.17 3.59
C PHE A 75 -11.63 4.34 3.24
N PHE A 76 -10.33 4.11 3.32
CA PHE A 76 -9.37 5.13 2.96
C PHE A 76 -9.49 5.50 1.49
N ALA A 77 -9.55 4.49 0.63
CA ALA A 77 -9.58 4.72 -0.80
C ALA A 77 -10.80 5.54 -1.21
N GLU A 78 -11.95 5.21 -0.64
CA GLU A 78 -13.18 5.93 -0.97
C GLU A 78 -13.12 7.39 -0.53
N LYS A 79 -12.61 7.63 0.67
CA LYS A 79 -12.51 9.00 1.14
C LYS A 79 -11.50 9.81 0.34
N PHE A 80 -10.42 9.18 -0.04
CA PHE A 80 -9.35 9.86 -0.75
C PHE A 80 -9.65 10.03 -2.23
N GLY A 81 -10.52 9.20 -2.78
CA GLY A 81 -10.77 9.19 -4.22
C GLY A 81 -9.78 8.32 -4.96
N ALA A 82 -9.31 7.25 -4.34
CA ALA A 82 -8.34 6.34 -4.93
C ALA A 82 -8.95 4.97 -5.15
N GLU A 83 -8.28 4.16 -5.96
CA GLU A 83 -8.64 2.74 -6.12
C GLU A 83 -7.95 1.94 -5.02
N ALA A 84 -8.63 0.94 -4.50
CA ALA A 84 -8.06 0.07 -3.47
C ALA A 84 -7.42 -1.15 -4.14
N TRP A 85 -6.16 -1.41 -3.83
CA TRP A 85 -5.43 -2.53 -4.41
C TRP A 85 -4.66 -3.28 -3.34
N ILE A 86 -4.53 -4.58 -3.56
CA ILE A 86 -3.69 -5.43 -2.72
C ILE A 86 -2.61 -6.02 -3.61
N ALA A 87 -1.39 -5.83 -3.19
CA ALA A 87 -0.24 -6.33 -3.97
C ALA A 87 0.43 -7.50 -3.28
#